data_5812e504e06632a94be779962537fb6c
#
_entry.id   5812e504e06632a94be779962537fb6c
#
_cell.length_a   1.000
_cell.length_b   1.000
_cell.length_c   1.000
_cell.angle_alpha   90.00
_cell.angle_beta   90.00
_cell.angle_gamma   90.00
#
_symmetry.space_group_name_H-M   'P 1'
#
loop_
_entity.id
_entity.type
_entity.pdbx_description
1 polymer ?
#
loop_
_entity_poly.entity_id
_entity_poly.type
_entity_poly.pdbx_seq_one_letter_code
_entity_poly.pdbx_strand_id
1 'polypeptide(L)'
;MAKRKEERLPKGFGGVVFMKGNRAKPYVVRIKVGTTINEEKGTAYPKYKVIGYAKTRADGILMLQDYHNNPYDYENHYTFADIFKKAFDEYIADKSKSSIQAYKSAFKVCEELHDLEFKDIRTIQLQHVIDHSGKNYPTLKKIKVLFNVMYKYAMRYELCPKDNSRYVDILKFSKVNPNARDRNPFTKKDIDILWSMKEDKWYQIALMLIYTGVRIGELLELEKKNVNLEEQYFDITKSKTDSGVRRVPIADCILPFFKNWYEYSQAETLICMPSMQPFKYRNYIDAYWFPLMEPYGMQRYTPHCTRHTCISLLAEAKVDQTSIKLIVGHRGAMSLTERVYTHLDVDTLIEAVNKMYVPASVKC
;
A
#
# COMPACT_ATOMS: atom_id res chain seq x y z
N MET A 1 -38.04 -58.17 -14.59
CA MET A 1 -37.38 -56.95 -15.06
C MET A 1 -35.87 -57.22 -15.18
N ALA A 2 -35.33 -57.21 -16.38
CA ALA A 2 -33.92 -57.45 -16.62
C ALA A 2 -33.10 -56.30 -16.02
N LYS A 3 -32.13 -56.60 -15.14
CA LYS A 3 -31.17 -55.62 -14.67
C LYS A 3 -30.44 -55.04 -15.90
N ARG A 4 -30.67 -53.75 -16.21
CA ARG A 4 -29.87 -53.05 -17.20
C ARG A 4 -28.41 -53.23 -16.83
N LYS A 5 -27.60 -53.86 -17.69
CA LYS A 5 -26.16 -53.95 -17.55
C LYS A 5 -25.61 -52.51 -17.45
N GLU A 6 -25.05 -52.18 -16.31
CA GLU A 6 -24.40 -50.88 -16.13
C GLU A 6 -23.22 -50.78 -17.13
N GLU A 7 -23.21 -49.75 -17.94
CA GLU A 7 -22.09 -49.47 -18.85
C GLU A 7 -20.78 -49.33 -18.06
N ARG A 8 -19.77 -50.09 -18.48
CA ARG A 8 -18.44 -50.08 -17.90
C ARG A 8 -17.72 -48.83 -18.37
N LEU A 9 -17.20 -48.07 -17.41
CA LEU A 9 -16.33 -46.93 -17.74
C LEU A 9 -15.02 -47.40 -18.38
N PRO A 10 -14.37 -46.57 -19.24
CA PRO A 10 -13.09 -46.88 -19.86
C PRO A 10 -12.03 -47.25 -18.82
N LYS A 11 -11.07 -48.10 -19.20
CA LYS A 11 -9.97 -48.53 -18.34
C LYS A 11 -9.13 -47.30 -17.96
N GLY A 12 -8.90 -47.09 -16.65
CA GLY A 12 -8.15 -45.91 -16.13
C GLY A 12 -9.01 -44.68 -15.82
N PHE A 13 -10.30 -44.66 -16.31
CA PHE A 13 -11.17 -43.50 -16.08
C PHE A 13 -11.59 -43.32 -14.61
N GLY A 14 -11.47 -44.32 -13.78
CA GLY A 14 -11.89 -44.31 -12.39
C GLY A 14 -13.16 -45.12 -12.15
N GLY A 15 -13.82 -44.94 -11.01
CA GLY A 15 -15.01 -45.70 -10.65
C GLY A 15 -15.95 -44.91 -9.75
N VAL A 16 -17.24 -45.15 -9.99
CA VAL A 16 -18.35 -44.68 -9.16
C VAL A 16 -18.94 -45.89 -8.46
N VAL A 17 -18.79 -45.95 -7.15
CA VAL A 17 -19.17 -47.15 -6.36
C VAL A 17 -20.25 -46.79 -5.34
N PHE A 18 -21.32 -47.55 -5.33
CA PHE A 18 -22.41 -47.40 -4.35
C PHE A 18 -21.95 -47.88 -2.96
N MET A 19 -22.15 -47.05 -1.95
CA MET A 19 -21.88 -47.36 -0.55
C MET A 19 -23.18 -47.63 0.18
N LYS A 20 -23.29 -48.80 0.80
CA LYS A 20 -24.46 -49.19 1.61
C LYS A 20 -24.61 -48.26 2.85
N GLY A 21 -25.86 -48.05 3.27
CA GLY A 21 -26.22 -47.26 4.44
C GLY A 21 -27.05 -46.00 4.10
N ASN A 22 -27.60 -45.32 5.12
CA ASN A 22 -28.43 -44.14 4.94
C ASN A 22 -27.53 -42.91 4.76
N ARG A 23 -27.12 -42.59 3.54
CA ARG A 23 -26.23 -41.52 3.17
C ARG A 23 -26.88 -40.56 2.19
N ALA A 24 -26.77 -39.28 2.42
CA ALA A 24 -27.27 -38.24 1.50
C ALA A 24 -26.59 -38.29 0.11
N LYS A 25 -25.33 -38.76 0.04
CA LYS A 25 -24.55 -38.96 -1.18
C LYS A 25 -23.96 -40.38 -1.19
N PRO A 26 -24.71 -41.41 -1.64
CA PRO A 26 -24.29 -42.80 -1.48
C PRO A 26 -23.24 -43.27 -2.49
N TYR A 27 -22.89 -42.49 -3.51
CA TYR A 27 -21.90 -42.89 -4.51
C TYR A 27 -20.55 -42.24 -4.22
N VAL A 28 -19.51 -43.08 -3.95
CA VAL A 28 -18.13 -42.62 -3.87
C VAL A 28 -17.50 -42.60 -5.26
N VAL A 29 -16.91 -41.48 -5.61
CA VAL A 29 -16.18 -41.27 -6.88
C VAL A 29 -14.70 -41.39 -6.59
N ARG A 30 -13.97 -42.28 -7.27
CA ARG A 30 -12.59 -42.60 -6.99
C ARG A 30 -11.79 -42.90 -8.25
N ILE A 31 -10.49 -42.55 -8.22
CA ILE A 31 -9.51 -42.90 -9.26
C ILE A 31 -8.44 -43.82 -8.70
N LYS A 32 -7.86 -44.68 -9.54
CA LYS A 32 -6.71 -45.51 -9.15
C LYS A 32 -5.44 -44.66 -9.29
N VAL A 33 -4.72 -44.42 -8.17
CA VAL A 33 -3.50 -43.63 -8.12
C VAL A 33 -2.24 -44.51 -7.99
N GLY A 34 -2.39 -45.81 -7.83
CA GLY A 34 -1.25 -46.69 -7.69
C GLY A 34 -1.68 -48.12 -7.29
N THR A 35 -0.69 -48.87 -6.85
CA THR A 35 -0.89 -50.26 -6.34
C THR A 35 -0.07 -50.38 -5.04
N THR A 36 -0.66 -50.89 -3.99
CA THR A 36 0.02 -51.22 -2.73
C THR A 36 0.24 -52.74 -2.69
N ILE A 37 1.43 -53.18 -2.36
CA ILE A 37 1.78 -54.60 -2.22
C ILE A 37 1.72 -54.92 -0.73
N ASN A 38 0.97 -55.95 -0.39
CA ASN A 38 1.04 -56.54 0.93
C ASN A 38 2.20 -57.55 0.95
N GLU A 39 3.30 -57.20 1.59
CA GLU A 39 4.56 -57.98 1.64
C GLU A 39 4.33 -59.35 2.31
N GLU A 40 3.47 -59.44 3.30
CA GLU A 40 3.21 -60.73 4.01
C GLU A 40 2.43 -61.75 3.15
N LYS A 41 1.56 -61.27 2.24
CA LYS A 41 0.68 -62.14 1.43
C LYS A 41 1.03 -62.17 -0.04
N GLY A 42 2.07 -61.43 -0.47
CA GLY A 42 2.48 -61.32 -1.87
C GLY A 42 1.39 -60.81 -2.83
N THR A 43 0.34 -60.15 -2.30
CA THR A 43 -0.82 -59.72 -3.09
C THR A 43 -0.78 -58.20 -3.32
N ALA A 44 -1.11 -57.81 -4.57
CA ALA A 44 -1.13 -56.40 -4.96
C ALA A 44 -2.57 -55.85 -4.93
N TYR A 45 -2.81 -54.77 -4.24
CA TYR A 45 -4.10 -54.10 -4.13
C TYR A 45 -4.05 -52.70 -4.77
N PRO A 46 -5.09 -52.33 -5.52
CA PRO A 46 -5.16 -51.00 -6.10
C PRO A 46 -5.35 -49.93 -5.00
N LYS A 47 -4.48 -48.90 -5.01
CA LYS A 47 -4.62 -47.70 -4.18
C LYS A 47 -5.54 -46.71 -4.90
N TYR A 48 -6.62 -46.30 -4.20
CA TYR A 48 -7.57 -45.35 -4.74
C TYR A 48 -7.48 -44.00 -4.02
N LYS A 49 -7.66 -42.93 -4.79
CA LYS A 49 -7.93 -41.59 -4.30
C LYS A 49 -9.43 -41.30 -4.48
N VAL A 50 -10.11 -40.89 -3.42
CA VAL A 50 -11.50 -40.43 -3.47
C VAL A 50 -11.49 -38.99 -3.98
N ILE A 51 -12.28 -38.75 -5.05
CA ILE A 51 -12.45 -37.41 -5.65
C ILE A 51 -13.61 -36.69 -4.98
N GLY A 52 -14.67 -37.45 -4.61
CA GLY A 52 -15.86 -36.88 -3.97
C GLY A 52 -16.96 -37.88 -3.80
N TYR A 53 -18.16 -37.40 -3.43
CA TYR A 53 -19.37 -38.19 -3.22
C TYR A 53 -20.53 -37.58 -4.01
N ALA A 54 -21.29 -38.39 -4.71
CA ALA A 54 -22.43 -38.01 -5.55
C ALA A 54 -23.75 -38.58 -5.05
N LYS A 55 -24.87 -37.92 -5.37
CA LYS A 55 -26.23 -38.41 -5.08
C LYS A 55 -26.64 -39.52 -6.00
N THR A 56 -26.27 -39.42 -7.29
CA THR A 56 -26.55 -40.41 -8.31
C THR A 56 -25.26 -40.90 -8.96
N ARG A 57 -25.36 -42.07 -9.62
CA ARG A 57 -24.24 -42.61 -10.41
C ARG A 57 -23.88 -41.66 -11.58
N ALA A 58 -24.88 -41.03 -12.20
CA ALA A 58 -24.69 -40.11 -13.30
C ALA A 58 -23.89 -38.88 -12.85
N ASP A 59 -24.23 -38.28 -11.71
CA ASP A 59 -23.47 -37.16 -11.12
C ASP A 59 -22.01 -37.57 -10.85
N GLY A 60 -21.81 -38.81 -10.37
CA GLY A 60 -20.46 -39.34 -10.14
C GLY A 60 -19.64 -39.51 -11.43
N ILE A 61 -20.29 -39.87 -12.55
CA ILE A 61 -19.62 -39.95 -13.86
C ILE A 61 -19.26 -38.55 -14.36
N LEU A 62 -20.15 -37.58 -14.21
CA LEU A 62 -19.85 -36.17 -14.51
C LEU A 62 -18.66 -35.63 -13.71
N MET A 63 -18.59 -35.96 -12.41
CA MET A 63 -17.44 -35.63 -11.57
C MET A 63 -16.14 -36.27 -12.07
N LEU A 64 -16.17 -37.52 -12.58
CA LEU A 64 -14.97 -38.13 -13.19
C LEU A 64 -14.59 -37.46 -14.49
N GLN A 65 -15.54 -37.08 -15.34
CA GLN A 65 -15.25 -36.32 -16.57
C GLN A 65 -14.62 -34.97 -16.26
N ASP A 66 -15.17 -34.24 -15.29
CA ASP A 66 -14.65 -32.96 -14.85
C ASP A 66 -13.24 -33.11 -14.27
N TYR A 67 -13.01 -34.15 -13.45
CA TYR A 67 -11.66 -34.47 -12.95
C TYR A 67 -10.65 -34.73 -14.07
N HIS A 68 -11.03 -35.44 -15.13
CA HIS A 68 -10.12 -35.72 -16.24
C HIS A 68 -9.89 -34.51 -17.13
N ASN A 69 -10.87 -33.62 -17.24
CA ASN A 69 -10.73 -32.37 -17.97
C ASN A 69 -9.85 -31.35 -17.22
N ASN A 70 -9.95 -31.33 -15.86
CA ASN A 70 -9.23 -30.40 -15.00
C ASN A 70 -8.72 -31.11 -13.73
N PRO A 71 -7.72 -32.00 -13.82
CA PRO A 71 -7.26 -32.80 -12.68
C PRO A 71 -6.69 -31.94 -11.53
N TYR A 72 -6.17 -30.74 -11.85
CA TYR A 72 -5.59 -29.80 -10.88
C TYR A 72 -6.63 -29.12 -10.00
N ASP A 73 -7.87 -28.95 -10.46
CA ASP A 73 -8.95 -28.30 -9.69
C ASP A 73 -9.38 -29.11 -8.46
N TYR A 74 -9.18 -30.41 -8.46
CA TYR A 74 -9.55 -31.31 -7.34
C TYR A 74 -8.49 -31.40 -6.23
N GLU A 75 -7.28 -30.92 -6.47
CA GLU A 75 -6.18 -30.95 -5.49
C GLU A 75 -5.99 -29.63 -4.76
N ASN A 76 -6.52 -28.54 -5.31
CA ASN A 76 -6.27 -27.18 -4.85
C ASN A 76 -7.49 -26.58 -4.16
N HIS A 77 -7.69 -26.94 -2.89
CA HIS A 77 -8.68 -26.34 -2.00
C HIS A 77 -8.06 -25.16 -1.23
N TYR A 78 -7.78 -24.07 -1.92
CA TYR A 78 -7.28 -22.85 -1.28
C TYR A 78 -8.42 -21.88 -1.02
N THR A 79 -8.55 -21.47 0.24
CA THR A 79 -9.47 -20.39 0.62
C THR A 79 -8.93 -19.04 0.19
N PHE A 80 -9.75 -18.00 0.25
CA PHE A 80 -9.31 -16.63 0.06
C PHE A 80 -8.17 -16.26 1.03
N ALA A 81 -8.27 -16.72 2.30
CA ALA A 81 -7.23 -16.50 3.29
C ALA A 81 -5.90 -17.21 2.95
N ASP A 82 -5.96 -18.43 2.42
CA ASP A 82 -4.77 -19.17 1.98
C ASP A 82 -4.06 -18.48 0.82
N ILE A 83 -4.83 -18.02 -0.18
CA ILE A 83 -4.27 -17.27 -1.32
C ILE A 83 -3.68 -15.94 -0.84
N PHE A 84 -4.34 -15.25 0.11
CA PHE A 84 -3.76 -14.03 0.68
C PHE A 84 -2.40 -14.31 1.32
N LYS A 85 -2.27 -15.35 2.14
CA LYS A 85 -1.01 -15.70 2.80
C LYS A 85 0.10 -15.98 1.78
N LYS A 86 -0.19 -16.79 0.76
CA LYS A 86 0.77 -17.11 -0.30
C LYS A 86 1.17 -15.88 -1.13
N ALA A 87 0.20 -15.08 -1.55
CA ALA A 87 0.46 -13.83 -2.29
C ALA A 87 1.17 -12.78 -1.41
N PHE A 88 0.92 -12.80 -0.08
CA PHE A 88 1.61 -11.95 0.87
C PHE A 88 3.10 -12.28 0.90
N ASP A 89 3.47 -13.54 1.06
CA ASP A 89 4.86 -13.98 1.14
C ASP A 89 5.63 -13.66 -0.15
N GLU A 90 5.00 -13.80 -1.33
CA GLU A 90 5.68 -13.59 -2.62
C GLU A 90 5.72 -12.11 -3.08
N TYR A 91 4.67 -11.34 -2.84
CA TYR A 91 4.53 -9.99 -3.46
C TYR A 91 4.46 -8.84 -2.46
N ILE A 92 4.24 -9.10 -1.16
CA ILE A 92 3.92 -8.05 -0.19
C ILE A 92 4.97 -7.95 0.93
N ALA A 93 5.57 -9.07 1.36
CA ALA A 93 6.45 -9.14 2.53
C ALA A 93 7.63 -8.15 2.48
N ASP A 94 8.22 -7.93 1.29
CA ASP A 94 9.37 -7.04 1.10
C ASP A 94 8.99 -5.56 0.91
N LYS A 95 7.69 -5.24 0.97
CA LYS A 95 7.24 -3.85 0.83
C LYS A 95 7.46 -3.05 2.12
N SER A 96 7.32 -1.72 2.01
CA SER A 96 7.40 -0.84 3.18
C SER A 96 6.35 -1.21 4.24
N LYS A 97 6.66 -1.00 5.52
CA LYS A 97 5.76 -1.25 6.66
C LYS A 97 4.36 -0.65 6.45
N SER A 98 4.29 0.57 5.89
CA SER A 98 3.00 1.22 5.60
C SER A 98 2.21 0.53 4.48
N SER A 99 2.89 -0.01 3.46
CA SER A 99 2.24 -0.80 2.40
C SER A 99 1.73 -2.12 2.94
N ILE A 100 2.54 -2.84 3.71
CA ILE A 100 2.15 -4.09 4.37
C ILE A 100 0.89 -3.86 5.22
N GLN A 101 0.88 -2.80 6.04
CA GLN A 101 -0.29 -2.46 6.88
C GLN A 101 -1.52 -2.14 6.04
N ALA A 102 -1.36 -1.49 4.89
CA ALA A 102 -2.47 -1.20 3.97
C ALA A 102 -3.08 -2.49 3.39
N TYR A 103 -2.25 -3.47 2.99
CA TYR A 103 -2.74 -4.78 2.53
C TYR A 103 -3.44 -5.56 3.63
N LYS A 104 -2.87 -5.60 4.86
CA LYS A 104 -3.50 -6.26 6.01
C LYS A 104 -4.85 -5.62 6.36
N SER A 105 -4.94 -4.29 6.31
CA SER A 105 -6.19 -3.56 6.55
C SER A 105 -7.23 -3.82 5.45
N ALA A 106 -6.82 -3.90 4.18
CA ALA A 106 -7.69 -4.26 3.06
C ALA A 106 -8.21 -5.70 3.20
N PHE A 107 -7.33 -6.65 3.55
CA PHE A 107 -7.71 -8.04 3.80
C PHE A 107 -8.75 -8.16 4.91
N LYS A 108 -8.56 -7.45 6.03
CA LYS A 108 -9.54 -7.44 7.13
C LYS A 108 -10.95 -7.00 6.69
N VAL A 109 -11.06 -6.08 5.73
CA VAL A 109 -12.36 -5.64 5.20
C VAL A 109 -13.06 -6.75 4.38
N CYS A 110 -12.30 -7.74 3.91
CA CYS A 110 -12.80 -8.86 3.09
C CYS A 110 -13.18 -10.09 3.92
N GLU A 111 -13.53 -9.93 5.22
CA GLU A 111 -13.76 -11.04 6.16
C GLU A 111 -14.78 -12.07 5.63
N GLU A 112 -15.85 -11.63 4.98
CA GLU A 112 -16.88 -12.49 4.40
C GLU A 112 -16.36 -13.45 3.30
N LEU A 113 -15.18 -13.17 2.72
CA LEU A 113 -14.56 -14.00 1.69
C LEU A 113 -13.54 -15.00 2.25
N HIS A 114 -13.07 -14.82 3.49
CA HIS A 114 -11.88 -15.52 4.01
C HIS A 114 -11.95 -17.03 3.88
N ASP A 115 -13.11 -17.62 4.19
CA ASP A 115 -13.32 -19.07 4.22
C ASP A 115 -13.87 -19.63 2.90
N LEU A 116 -14.13 -18.77 1.91
CA LEU A 116 -14.61 -19.21 0.60
C LEU A 116 -13.46 -19.79 -0.22
N GLU A 117 -13.75 -20.86 -0.96
CA GLU A 117 -12.82 -21.41 -1.95
C GLU A 117 -12.48 -20.36 -3.02
N PHE A 118 -11.22 -20.02 -3.18
CA PHE A 118 -10.79 -18.89 -4.02
C PHE A 118 -11.22 -19.06 -5.49
N LYS A 119 -11.15 -20.28 -6.01
CA LYS A 119 -11.57 -20.62 -7.39
C LYS A 119 -13.04 -20.36 -7.66
N ASP A 120 -13.89 -20.44 -6.62
CA ASP A 120 -15.35 -20.31 -6.72
C ASP A 120 -15.83 -18.88 -6.48
N ILE A 121 -14.94 -17.98 -6.04
CA ILE A 121 -15.26 -16.56 -5.82
C ILE A 121 -15.53 -15.88 -7.15
N ARG A 122 -16.74 -15.33 -7.30
CA ARG A 122 -17.18 -14.61 -8.50
C ARG A 122 -17.04 -13.10 -8.32
N THR A 123 -16.99 -12.38 -9.43
CA THR A 123 -16.96 -10.91 -9.43
C THR A 123 -18.04 -10.28 -8.55
N ILE A 124 -19.26 -10.88 -8.51
CA ILE A 124 -20.35 -10.34 -7.69
C ILE A 124 -20.04 -10.33 -6.20
N GLN A 125 -19.33 -11.35 -5.69
CA GLN A 125 -18.93 -11.41 -4.27
C GLN A 125 -17.82 -10.39 -3.95
N LEU A 126 -16.86 -10.23 -4.87
CA LEU A 126 -15.84 -9.17 -4.75
C LEU A 126 -16.47 -7.78 -4.79
N GLN A 127 -17.46 -7.59 -5.68
CA GLN A 127 -18.20 -6.33 -5.78
C GLN A 127 -19.05 -6.08 -4.54
N HIS A 128 -19.63 -7.11 -3.94
CA HIS A 128 -20.38 -7.01 -2.69
C HIS A 128 -19.55 -6.42 -1.57
N VAL A 129 -18.30 -6.91 -1.36
CA VAL A 129 -17.35 -6.33 -0.40
C VAL A 129 -17.15 -4.83 -0.66
N ILE A 130 -16.92 -4.45 -1.92
CA ILE A 130 -16.72 -3.03 -2.29
C ILE A 130 -17.94 -2.21 -1.92
N ASP A 131 -19.14 -2.69 -2.28
CA ASP A 131 -20.39 -1.95 -2.18
C ASP A 131 -20.85 -1.78 -0.72
N HIS A 132 -20.58 -2.75 0.14
CA HIS A 132 -21.07 -2.79 1.52
C HIS A 132 -20.01 -2.46 2.58
N SER A 133 -18.74 -2.28 2.19
CA SER A 133 -17.65 -1.98 3.14
C SER A 133 -17.80 -0.64 3.88
N GLY A 134 -18.62 0.29 3.39
CA GLY A 134 -18.72 1.65 3.92
C GLY A 134 -17.44 2.49 3.80
N LYS A 135 -16.48 2.05 2.96
CA LYS A 135 -15.17 2.71 2.83
C LYS A 135 -15.19 3.77 1.72
N ASN A 136 -14.36 4.79 1.89
CA ASN A 136 -14.16 5.83 0.88
C ASN A 136 -13.35 5.32 -0.31
N TYR A 137 -13.44 6.03 -1.44
CA TYR A 137 -12.77 5.68 -2.70
C TYR A 137 -11.27 5.36 -2.58
N PRO A 138 -10.42 6.14 -1.86
CA PRO A 138 -9.02 5.80 -1.66
C PRO A 138 -8.79 4.44 -0.96
N THR A 139 -9.68 4.06 -0.03
CA THR A 139 -9.61 2.76 0.65
C THR A 139 -10.09 1.64 -0.26
N LEU A 140 -11.18 1.86 -1.01
CA LEU A 140 -11.67 0.91 -2.03
C LEU A 140 -10.62 0.61 -3.10
N LYS A 141 -9.84 1.63 -3.51
CA LYS A 141 -8.66 1.41 -4.39
C LYS A 141 -7.67 0.41 -3.79
N LYS A 142 -7.40 0.47 -2.49
CA LYS A 142 -6.47 -0.47 -1.83
C LYS A 142 -7.04 -1.88 -1.79
N ILE A 143 -8.36 -2.03 -1.58
CA ILE A 143 -9.02 -3.34 -1.62
C ILE A 143 -8.96 -3.91 -3.04
N LYS A 144 -9.23 -3.11 -4.07
CA LYS A 144 -9.10 -3.55 -5.47
C LYS A 144 -7.66 -3.96 -5.82
N VAL A 145 -6.66 -3.22 -5.33
CA VAL A 145 -5.25 -3.58 -5.50
C VAL A 145 -4.93 -4.91 -4.82
N LEU A 146 -5.49 -5.17 -3.62
CA LEU A 146 -5.37 -6.47 -2.96
C LEU A 146 -5.94 -7.59 -3.84
N PHE A 147 -7.16 -7.44 -4.35
CA PHE A 147 -7.76 -8.43 -5.26
C PHE A 147 -6.85 -8.70 -6.46
N ASN A 148 -6.38 -7.65 -7.13
CA ASN A 148 -5.49 -7.79 -8.29
C ASN A 148 -4.20 -8.56 -7.95
N VAL A 149 -3.60 -8.32 -6.77
CA VAL A 149 -2.38 -9.03 -6.35
C VAL A 149 -2.68 -10.51 -6.07
N MET A 150 -3.81 -10.81 -5.42
CA MET A 150 -4.21 -12.18 -5.12
C MET A 150 -4.55 -12.97 -6.39
N TYR A 151 -5.32 -12.36 -7.31
CA TYR A 151 -5.63 -12.99 -8.60
C TYR A 151 -4.39 -13.13 -9.49
N LYS A 152 -3.47 -12.17 -9.47
CA LYS A 152 -2.17 -12.29 -10.15
C LYS A 152 -1.40 -13.53 -9.66
N TYR A 153 -1.37 -13.75 -8.34
CA TYR A 153 -0.77 -14.94 -7.74
C TYR A 153 -1.50 -16.22 -8.21
N ALA A 154 -2.82 -16.25 -8.02
CA ALA A 154 -3.63 -17.43 -8.32
C ALA A 154 -3.60 -17.81 -9.81
N MET A 155 -3.62 -16.84 -10.72
CA MET A 155 -3.49 -17.06 -12.16
C MET A 155 -2.10 -17.58 -12.54
N ARG A 156 -1.03 -17.05 -11.92
CA ARG A 156 0.34 -17.50 -12.17
C ARG A 156 0.55 -18.98 -11.83
N TYR A 157 -0.11 -19.44 -10.76
CA TYR A 157 0.00 -20.82 -10.27
C TYR A 157 -1.20 -21.69 -10.66
N GLU A 158 -2.02 -21.22 -11.61
CA GLU A 158 -3.19 -21.96 -12.14
C GLU A 158 -4.18 -22.41 -11.05
N LEU A 159 -4.31 -21.62 -9.97
CA LEU A 159 -5.17 -21.91 -8.81
C LEU A 159 -6.62 -21.43 -9.01
N CYS A 160 -6.89 -20.69 -10.09
CA CYS A 160 -8.23 -20.27 -10.48
C CYS A 160 -8.35 -20.16 -12.01
N PRO A 161 -9.54 -20.38 -12.59
CA PRO A 161 -9.72 -20.44 -14.04
C PRO A 161 -9.70 -19.06 -14.71
N LYS A 162 -9.96 -17.98 -13.96
CA LYS A 162 -10.03 -16.60 -14.50
C LYS A 162 -9.82 -15.56 -13.42
N ASP A 163 -9.40 -14.37 -13.85
CA ASP A 163 -9.24 -13.22 -12.99
C ASP A 163 -10.56 -12.44 -12.85
N ASN A 164 -11.28 -12.69 -11.76
CA ASN A 164 -12.54 -12.03 -11.45
C ASN A 164 -12.36 -10.61 -10.88
N SER A 165 -11.14 -10.22 -10.48
CA SER A 165 -10.86 -8.88 -9.93
C SER A 165 -10.94 -7.77 -10.97
N ARG A 166 -10.73 -8.09 -12.27
CA ARG A 166 -10.70 -7.11 -13.37
C ARG A 166 -11.99 -6.32 -13.50
N TYR A 167 -13.12 -6.99 -13.26
CA TYR A 167 -14.46 -6.42 -13.46
C TYR A 167 -15.04 -5.75 -12.22
N VAL A 168 -14.27 -5.69 -11.12
CA VAL A 168 -14.68 -4.98 -9.91
C VAL A 168 -14.68 -3.48 -10.19
N ASP A 169 -15.86 -2.85 -10.03
CA ASP A 169 -16.03 -1.42 -10.24
C ASP A 169 -16.02 -0.65 -8.91
N ILE A 170 -15.16 0.36 -8.84
CA ILE A 170 -15.07 1.31 -7.73
C ILE A 170 -15.37 2.75 -8.17
N LEU A 171 -15.56 3.01 -9.48
CA LEU A 171 -15.64 4.36 -10.01
C LEU A 171 -16.90 5.09 -9.53
N LYS A 172 -17.99 4.37 -9.28
CA LYS A 172 -19.23 4.95 -8.72
C LYS A 172 -19.01 5.67 -7.38
N PHE A 173 -17.94 5.30 -6.64
CA PHE A 173 -17.58 5.95 -5.37
C PHE A 173 -16.60 7.12 -5.54
N SER A 174 -16.10 7.40 -6.73
CA SER A 174 -15.04 8.41 -6.97
C SER A 174 -15.46 9.83 -6.63
N LYS A 175 -16.75 10.14 -6.74
CA LYS A 175 -17.33 11.47 -6.46
C LYS A 175 -17.69 11.67 -4.99
N VAL A 176 -17.70 10.62 -4.18
CA VAL A 176 -18.13 10.66 -2.78
C VAL A 176 -16.90 10.45 -1.90
N ASN A 177 -16.23 11.53 -1.54
CA ASN A 177 -15.23 11.50 -0.50
C ASN A 177 -15.56 12.55 0.56
N PRO A 178 -16.46 12.23 1.52
CA PRO A 178 -16.85 13.17 2.58
C PRO A 178 -15.69 13.54 3.52
N ASN A 179 -14.59 12.79 3.47
CA ASN A 179 -13.38 13.03 4.25
C ASN A 179 -12.20 13.46 3.35
N ALA A 180 -12.47 14.03 2.17
CA ALA A 180 -11.44 14.68 1.38
C ALA A 180 -10.86 15.82 2.22
N ARG A 181 -9.66 15.62 2.77
CA ARG A 181 -8.94 16.71 3.41
C ARG A 181 -8.53 17.69 2.33
N ASP A 182 -8.99 18.94 2.43
CA ASP A 182 -8.47 20.03 1.64
C ASP A 182 -6.97 20.14 1.90
N ARG A 183 -6.18 19.96 0.85
CA ARG A 183 -4.73 20.12 0.88
C ARG A 183 -4.35 21.52 0.39
N ASN A 184 -5.10 22.50 0.82
CA ASN A 184 -4.88 23.90 0.45
C ASN A 184 -3.53 24.36 1.05
N PRO A 185 -2.77 25.19 0.33
CA PRO A 185 -1.62 25.88 0.89
C PRO A 185 -2.04 26.77 2.06
N PHE A 186 -1.10 27.04 2.98
CA PHE A 186 -1.26 28.10 3.97
C PHE A 186 -1.44 29.44 3.26
N THR A 187 -2.37 30.26 3.73
CA THR A 187 -2.51 31.63 3.24
C THR A 187 -1.37 32.51 3.74
N LYS A 188 -1.11 33.67 3.11
CA LYS A 188 -0.11 34.63 3.60
C LYS A 188 -0.39 35.06 5.04
N LYS A 189 -1.67 35.24 5.40
CA LYS A 189 -2.07 35.55 6.78
C LYS A 189 -1.70 34.43 7.77
N ASP A 190 -1.89 33.18 7.39
CA ASP A 190 -1.51 32.04 8.24
C ASP A 190 0.03 31.98 8.39
N ILE A 191 0.78 32.30 7.33
CA ILE A 191 2.24 32.38 7.37
C ILE A 191 2.69 33.53 8.28
N ASP A 192 2.06 34.70 8.21
CA ASP A 192 2.37 35.84 9.09
C ASP A 192 2.15 35.49 10.56
N ILE A 193 1.09 34.75 10.89
CA ILE A 193 0.85 34.24 12.25
C ILE A 193 1.97 33.30 12.68
N LEU A 194 2.37 32.33 11.84
CA LEU A 194 3.47 31.42 12.17
C LEU A 194 4.79 32.20 12.42
N TRP A 195 5.07 33.23 11.63
CA TRP A 195 6.24 34.08 11.82
C TRP A 195 6.17 34.91 13.08
N SER A 196 4.99 35.35 13.52
CA SER A 196 4.85 36.09 14.79
C SER A 196 5.20 35.22 16.01
N MET A 197 5.16 33.89 15.85
CA MET A 197 5.46 32.89 16.88
C MET A 197 6.88 32.28 16.75
N LYS A 198 7.73 32.85 15.91
CA LYS A 198 9.07 32.30 15.58
C LYS A 198 10.01 32.08 16.76
N GLU A 199 9.80 32.78 17.88
CA GLU A 199 10.59 32.63 19.10
C GLU A 199 10.31 31.29 19.81
N ASP A 200 9.12 30.71 19.61
CA ASP A 200 8.84 29.35 20.06
C ASP A 200 9.35 28.35 19.02
N LYS A 201 10.35 27.56 19.41
CA LYS A 201 11.01 26.58 18.56
C LYS A 201 10.06 25.57 17.90
N TRP A 202 8.90 25.31 18.50
CA TRP A 202 7.94 24.35 17.93
C TRP A 202 7.27 24.90 16.67
N TYR A 203 7.01 26.22 16.60
CA TYR A 203 6.53 26.88 15.37
C TYR A 203 7.62 26.99 14.31
N GLN A 204 8.91 27.05 14.71
CA GLN A 204 10.02 27.03 13.76
C GLN A 204 9.98 25.78 12.86
N ILE A 205 9.54 24.62 13.37
CA ILE A 205 9.42 23.39 12.56
C ILE A 205 8.42 23.58 11.42
N ALA A 206 7.29 24.24 11.67
CA ALA A 206 6.30 24.52 10.62
C ALA A 206 6.87 25.46 9.54
N LEU A 207 7.60 26.50 9.95
CA LEU A 207 8.30 27.41 9.04
C LEU A 207 9.40 26.68 8.25
N MET A 208 10.22 25.86 8.91
CA MET A 208 11.23 25.04 8.24
C MET A 208 10.59 24.15 7.16
N LEU A 209 9.45 23.53 7.45
CA LEU A 209 8.70 22.71 6.47
C LEU A 209 8.17 23.54 5.30
N ILE A 210 7.68 24.76 5.55
CA ILE A 210 7.16 25.66 4.50
C ILE A 210 8.29 26.09 3.56
N TYR A 211 9.43 26.50 4.09
CA TYR A 211 10.50 27.08 3.28
C TYR A 211 11.49 26.06 2.70
N THR A 212 11.43 24.80 3.10
CA THR A 212 12.21 23.70 2.49
C THR A 212 11.36 22.81 1.59
N GLY A 213 10.05 22.74 1.81
CA GLY A 213 9.13 21.87 1.08
C GLY A 213 9.38 20.39 1.29
N VAL A 214 10.15 19.97 2.28
CA VAL A 214 10.39 18.57 2.59
C VAL A 214 9.15 17.91 3.22
N ARG A 215 9.12 16.59 3.18
CA ARG A 215 8.09 15.86 3.92
C ARG A 215 8.42 15.90 5.41
N ILE A 216 7.39 15.96 6.26
CA ILE A 216 7.59 15.96 7.72
C ILE A 216 8.47 14.78 8.19
N GLY A 217 8.30 13.58 7.65
CA GLY A 217 9.15 12.44 8.01
C GLY A 217 10.62 12.66 7.62
N GLU A 218 10.89 13.33 6.49
CA GLU A 218 12.24 13.66 6.04
C GLU A 218 12.92 14.64 7.02
N LEU A 219 12.17 15.62 7.55
CA LEU A 219 12.69 16.59 8.52
C LEU A 219 12.88 15.98 9.92
N LEU A 220 11.92 15.16 10.40
CA LEU A 220 12.02 14.52 11.73
C LEU A 220 13.13 13.46 11.81
N GLU A 221 13.47 12.85 10.67
CA GLU A 221 14.52 11.83 10.55
C GLU A 221 15.86 12.42 10.07
N LEU A 222 15.94 13.76 9.87
CA LEU A 222 17.16 14.44 9.40
C LEU A 222 18.26 14.35 10.45
N GLU A 223 19.34 13.64 10.14
CA GLU A 223 20.51 13.54 11.00
C GLU A 223 21.39 14.80 10.88
N LYS A 224 21.94 15.27 11.98
CA LYS A 224 22.81 16.48 12.03
C LYS A 224 24.01 16.40 11.09
N LYS A 225 24.60 15.22 10.91
CA LYS A 225 25.72 15.00 9.98
C LYS A 225 25.40 15.28 8.52
N ASN A 226 24.11 15.29 8.16
CA ASN A 226 23.66 15.58 6.80
C ASN A 226 23.29 17.05 6.60
N VAL A 227 23.55 17.94 7.59
CA VAL A 227 23.23 19.36 7.54
C VAL A 227 24.53 20.14 7.41
N ASN A 228 24.67 20.94 6.36
CA ASN A 228 25.75 21.88 6.16
C ASN A 228 25.22 23.32 6.36
N LEU A 229 25.49 23.87 7.54
CA LEU A 229 25.01 25.21 7.92
C LEU A 229 25.81 26.34 7.27
N GLU A 230 27.03 26.08 6.82
CA GLU A 230 27.91 27.06 6.15
C GLU A 230 27.47 27.23 4.69
N GLU A 231 27.25 26.13 4.00
CA GLU A 231 26.80 26.13 2.60
C GLU A 231 25.24 26.09 2.47
N GLN A 232 24.51 26.24 3.57
CA GLN A 232 23.06 26.41 3.65
C GLN A 232 22.27 25.33 2.92
N TYR A 233 22.60 24.04 3.15
CA TYR A 233 21.86 22.93 2.62
C TYR A 233 21.83 21.74 3.59
N PHE A 234 20.99 20.78 3.30
CA PHE A 234 21.05 19.45 3.90
C PHE A 234 20.70 18.36 2.88
N ASP A 235 21.21 17.17 3.11
CA ASP A 235 21.02 16.02 2.23
C ASP A 235 19.95 15.07 2.78
N ILE A 236 18.94 14.78 1.98
CA ILE A 236 18.00 13.66 2.21
C ILE A 236 18.62 12.41 1.64
N THR A 237 19.16 11.56 2.50
CA THR A 237 19.88 10.33 2.12
C THR A 237 18.98 9.10 2.03
N LYS A 238 17.81 9.13 2.68
CA LYS A 238 16.83 8.03 2.68
C LYS A 238 15.45 8.57 2.29
N SER A 239 14.82 7.97 1.29
CA SER A 239 13.47 8.31 0.89
C SER A 239 12.74 7.08 0.38
N LYS A 240 11.39 7.14 0.37
CA LYS A 240 10.52 6.09 -0.17
C LYS A 240 10.72 5.85 -1.67
N THR A 241 11.27 6.82 -2.39
CA THR A 241 11.55 6.77 -3.84
C THR A 241 12.95 7.32 -4.10
N ASP A 242 13.63 6.80 -5.11
CA ASP A 242 14.97 7.28 -5.51
C ASP A 242 14.98 8.78 -5.80
N SER A 243 13.88 9.32 -6.31
CA SER A 243 13.69 10.75 -6.53
C SER A 243 13.58 11.59 -5.25
N GLY A 244 13.44 10.95 -4.11
CA GLY A 244 13.42 11.63 -2.81
C GLY A 244 14.80 11.91 -2.24
N VAL A 245 15.83 11.16 -2.68
CA VAL A 245 17.24 11.42 -2.31
C VAL A 245 17.69 12.68 -3.06
N ARG A 246 18.03 13.73 -2.32
CA ARG A 246 18.35 15.03 -2.89
C ARG A 246 19.00 15.95 -1.89
N ARG A 247 19.68 16.98 -2.41
CA ARG A 247 20.11 18.15 -1.66
C ARG A 247 18.97 19.15 -1.58
N VAL A 248 18.74 19.71 -0.40
CA VAL A 248 17.67 20.69 -0.11
C VAL A 248 18.30 21.98 0.37
N PRO A 249 18.07 23.13 -0.30
CA PRO A 249 18.58 24.42 0.11
C PRO A 249 17.88 24.92 1.38
N ILE A 250 18.58 25.70 2.19
CA ILE A 250 18.04 26.39 3.37
C ILE A 250 17.97 27.89 3.04
N ALA A 251 16.75 28.44 3.04
CA ALA A 251 16.56 29.90 2.83
C ALA A 251 17.14 30.68 4.01
N ASP A 252 17.69 31.89 3.72
CA ASP A 252 18.32 32.77 4.70
C ASP A 252 17.43 33.02 5.91
N CYS A 253 16.12 33.25 5.69
CA CYS A 253 15.18 33.58 6.73
C CYS A 253 14.94 32.44 7.76
N ILE A 254 15.19 31.19 7.41
CA ILE A 254 15.04 30.02 8.30
C ILE A 254 16.37 29.41 8.74
N LEU A 255 17.49 29.88 8.22
CA LEU A 255 18.83 29.43 8.64
C LEU A 255 19.05 29.54 10.16
N PRO A 256 18.62 30.64 10.83
CA PRO A 256 18.72 30.73 12.28
C PRO A 256 17.98 29.58 13.01
N PHE A 257 16.86 29.12 12.48
CA PHE A 257 16.09 27.98 13.08
C PHE A 257 16.88 26.69 12.99
N PHE A 258 17.54 26.42 11.87
CA PHE A 258 18.41 25.26 11.72
C PHE A 258 19.60 25.33 12.71
N LYS A 259 20.21 26.49 12.90
CA LYS A 259 21.29 26.71 13.89
C LYS A 259 20.78 26.47 15.31
N ASN A 260 19.65 27.06 15.67
CA ASN A 260 19.03 26.88 17.00
C ASN A 260 18.74 25.39 17.29
N TRP A 261 18.17 24.67 16.34
CA TRP A 261 17.87 23.24 16.51
C TRP A 261 19.16 22.40 16.54
N TYR A 262 20.18 22.77 15.75
CA TYR A 262 21.47 22.08 15.73
C TYR A 262 22.18 22.17 17.09
N GLU A 263 22.12 23.33 17.75
CA GLU A 263 22.68 23.57 19.07
C GLU A 263 21.83 22.94 20.18
N TYR A 264 20.50 23.02 20.08
CA TYR A 264 19.58 22.50 21.09
C TYR A 264 19.57 20.97 21.14
N SER A 265 19.57 20.30 20.01
CA SER A 265 19.43 18.84 19.96
C SER A 265 20.72 18.16 20.44
N GLN A 266 20.59 17.27 21.42
CA GLN A 266 21.65 16.34 21.82
C GLN A 266 21.48 14.96 21.15
N ALA A 267 20.43 14.77 20.37
CA ALA A 267 20.18 13.57 19.58
C ALA A 267 21.02 13.57 18.30
N GLU A 268 21.08 12.44 17.60
CA GLU A 268 21.66 12.36 16.26
C GLU A 268 20.82 13.12 15.23
N THR A 269 19.50 13.23 15.47
CA THR A 269 18.59 14.00 14.60
C THR A 269 18.64 15.48 14.90
N LEU A 270 18.47 16.31 13.85
CA LEU A 270 18.42 17.77 13.99
C LEU A 270 17.30 18.20 14.92
N ILE A 271 16.11 17.59 14.78
CA ILE A 271 14.92 17.88 15.58
C ILE A 271 14.67 16.71 16.53
N CYS A 272 14.42 17.02 17.80
CA CYS A 272 14.18 16.03 18.83
C CYS A 272 13.08 16.47 19.83
N MET A 273 12.55 15.50 20.56
CA MET A 273 11.66 15.75 21.68
C MET A 273 12.41 16.47 22.85
N PRO A 274 11.70 17.06 23.81
CA PRO A 274 12.32 17.61 25.03
C PRO A 274 13.16 16.58 25.81
N SER A 275 12.83 15.29 25.67
CA SER A 275 13.59 14.16 26.24
C SER A 275 14.86 13.79 25.45
N MET A 276 15.25 14.59 24.47
CA MET A 276 16.38 14.36 23.55
C MET A 276 16.27 13.05 22.75
N GLN A 277 15.07 12.53 22.57
CA GLN A 277 14.80 11.37 21.73
C GLN A 277 14.27 11.81 20.36
N PRO A 278 14.56 11.07 19.29
CA PRO A 278 13.98 11.32 17.97
C PRO A 278 12.45 11.27 18.00
N PHE A 279 11.80 12.13 17.22
CA PHE A 279 10.36 12.09 17.08
C PHE A 279 9.89 10.87 16.32
N LYS A 280 8.82 10.25 16.83
CA LYS A 280 7.97 9.38 16.01
C LYS A 280 6.91 10.25 15.31
N TYR A 281 6.71 10.03 14.03
CA TYR A 281 5.75 10.80 13.22
C TYR A 281 4.39 11.01 13.92
N ARG A 282 3.80 9.92 14.44
CA ARG A 282 2.48 9.99 15.09
C ARG A 282 2.49 10.87 16.34
N ASN A 283 3.53 10.74 17.17
CA ASN A 283 3.66 11.55 18.37
C ASN A 283 3.78 13.04 18.03
N TYR A 284 4.58 13.38 16.99
CA TYR A 284 4.70 14.77 16.55
C TYR A 284 3.35 15.34 16.09
N ILE A 285 2.59 14.57 15.29
CA ILE A 285 1.30 15.02 14.77
C ILE A 285 0.30 15.28 15.90
N ASP A 286 0.14 14.31 16.81
CA ASP A 286 -0.91 14.35 17.83
C ASP A 286 -0.55 15.29 19.00
N ALA A 287 0.74 15.36 19.41
CA ALA A 287 1.16 16.12 20.58
C ALA A 287 1.71 17.53 20.26
N TYR A 288 2.09 17.80 19.02
CA TYR A 288 2.67 19.09 18.64
C TYR A 288 1.93 19.75 17.49
N TRP A 289 1.84 19.11 16.32
CA TRP A 289 1.29 19.77 15.13
C TRP A 289 -0.14 20.31 15.34
N PHE A 290 -1.07 19.45 15.71
CA PHE A 290 -2.46 19.89 15.90
C PHE A 290 -2.63 20.86 17.05
N PRO A 291 -2.04 20.65 18.25
CA PRO A 291 -2.11 21.62 19.35
C PRO A 291 -1.52 22.99 19.00
N LEU A 292 -0.44 23.06 18.18
CA LEU A 292 0.13 24.33 17.75
C LEU A 292 -0.77 25.08 16.74
N MET A 293 -1.53 24.35 15.91
CA MET A 293 -2.39 24.94 14.89
C MET A 293 -3.78 25.34 15.45
N GLU A 294 -4.23 24.71 16.53
CA GLU A 294 -5.56 24.87 17.09
C GLU A 294 -5.88 26.31 17.56
N PRO A 295 -5.02 27.02 18.31
CA PRO A 295 -5.31 28.38 18.80
C PRO A 295 -5.60 29.39 17.68
N TYR A 296 -5.17 29.11 16.45
CA TYR A 296 -5.28 30.01 15.30
C TYR A 296 -6.30 29.51 14.25
N GLY A 297 -7.10 28.52 14.58
CA GLY A 297 -8.08 27.95 13.65
C GLY A 297 -7.48 27.26 12.42
N MET A 298 -6.21 26.80 12.55
CA MET A 298 -5.44 26.19 11.47
C MET A 298 -5.44 24.66 11.47
N GLN A 299 -6.33 23.99 12.24
CA GLN A 299 -6.39 22.52 12.35
C GLN A 299 -6.70 21.82 11.03
N ARG A 300 -7.24 22.56 10.04
CA ARG A 300 -7.45 22.08 8.67
C ARG A 300 -6.15 21.70 7.97
N TYR A 301 -5.03 22.33 8.33
CA TYR A 301 -3.75 22.06 7.73
C TYR A 301 -3.08 20.83 8.31
N THR A 302 -2.62 19.97 7.43
CA THR A 302 -1.71 18.86 7.79
C THR A 302 -0.27 19.26 7.44
N PRO A 303 0.77 18.59 7.99
CA PRO A 303 2.14 18.89 7.59
C PRO A 303 2.40 18.78 6.09
N HIS A 304 1.59 18.03 5.35
CA HIS A 304 1.72 17.97 3.89
C HIS A 304 1.29 19.27 3.19
N CYS A 305 0.45 20.07 3.84
CA CYS A 305 0.07 21.40 3.32
C CYS A 305 1.25 22.36 3.26
N THR A 306 2.26 22.23 4.15
CA THR A 306 3.47 23.07 4.10
C THR A 306 4.22 22.89 2.80
N ARG A 307 4.30 21.66 2.28
CA ARG A 307 4.93 21.37 1.00
C ARG A 307 4.15 21.94 -0.18
N HIS A 308 2.81 21.91 -0.13
CA HIS A 308 1.98 22.60 -1.12
C HIS A 308 2.21 24.11 -1.06
N THR A 309 2.37 24.66 0.15
CA THR A 309 2.69 26.08 0.36
C THR A 309 4.05 26.44 -0.25
N CYS A 310 5.08 25.64 0.01
CA CYS A 310 6.40 25.83 -0.61
C CYS A 310 6.31 25.91 -2.14
N ILE A 311 5.63 24.95 -2.77
CA ILE A 311 5.47 24.92 -4.23
C ILE A 311 4.72 26.16 -4.72
N SER A 312 3.66 26.59 -4.02
CA SER A 312 2.90 27.80 -4.37
C SER A 312 3.72 29.07 -4.25
N LEU A 313 4.49 29.22 -3.15
CA LEU A 313 5.35 30.38 -2.93
C LEU A 313 6.47 30.49 -3.97
N LEU A 314 7.11 29.35 -4.32
CA LEU A 314 8.11 29.31 -5.38
C LEU A 314 7.51 29.66 -6.76
N ALA A 315 6.31 29.15 -7.05
CA ALA A 315 5.62 29.46 -8.29
C ALA A 315 5.19 30.94 -8.36
N GLU A 316 4.69 31.53 -7.26
CA GLU A 316 4.37 32.95 -7.15
C GLU A 316 5.63 33.82 -7.34
N ALA A 317 6.77 33.39 -6.83
CA ALA A 317 8.07 34.01 -7.02
C ALA A 317 8.66 33.81 -8.43
N LYS A 318 7.93 33.15 -9.34
CA LYS A 318 8.35 32.86 -10.73
C LYS A 318 9.65 32.02 -10.81
N VAL A 319 9.88 31.18 -9.84
CA VAL A 319 10.96 30.18 -9.90
C VAL A 319 10.62 29.16 -10.97
N ASP A 320 11.60 28.75 -11.75
CA ASP A 320 11.40 27.78 -12.83
C ASP A 320 10.95 26.40 -12.31
N GLN A 321 10.19 25.69 -13.12
CA GLN A 321 9.58 24.41 -12.73
C GLN A 321 10.60 23.31 -12.41
N THR A 322 11.78 23.37 -13.03
CA THR A 322 12.85 22.37 -12.81
C THR A 322 13.45 22.57 -11.42
N SER A 323 13.78 23.80 -11.04
CA SER A 323 14.23 24.13 -9.69
C SER A 323 13.20 23.75 -8.64
N ILE A 324 11.90 24.04 -8.85
CA ILE A 324 10.84 23.62 -7.93
C ILE A 324 10.80 22.10 -7.77
N LYS A 325 10.85 21.34 -8.88
CA LYS A 325 10.83 19.86 -8.84
C LYS A 325 12.07 19.28 -8.12
N LEU A 326 13.22 19.92 -8.26
CA LEU A 326 14.45 19.52 -7.56
C LEU A 326 14.34 19.76 -6.06
N ILE A 327 14.00 20.98 -5.65
CA ILE A 327 13.84 21.37 -4.23
C ILE A 327 12.88 20.41 -3.53
N VAL A 328 11.69 20.22 -4.10
CA VAL A 328 10.68 19.39 -3.45
C VAL A 328 10.84 17.87 -3.70
N GLY A 329 11.70 17.43 -4.63
CA GLY A 329 11.91 16.01 -4.92
C GLY A 329 10.75 15.36 -5.72
N HIS A 330 10.33 16.01 -6.82
CA HIS A 330 9.34 15.49 -7.78
C HIS A 330 10.00 14.99 -9.08
N ARG A 331 11.17 14.39 -9.02
CA ARG A 331 11.91 13.90 -10.22
C ARG A 331 11.12 12.94 -11.10
N GLY A 332 10.16 12.19 -10.54
CA GLY A 332 9.27 11.31 -11.31
C GLY A 332 8.37 12.04 -12.30
N ALA A 333 8.16 13.35 -12.10
CA ALA A 333 7.42 14.23 -13.01
C ALA A 333 8.33 15.00 -13.98
N MET A 334 9.65 14.73 -13.99
CA MET A 334 10.61 15.36 -14.89
C MET A 334 10.70 14.59 -16.18
N SER A 335 10.73 15.31 -17.32
CA SER A 335 11.04 14.75 -18.64
C SER A 335 12.46 14.22 -18.70
N LEU A 336 12.77 13.37 -19.71
CA LEU A 336 14.13 12.87 -19.94
C LEU A 336 15.12 14.04 -20.10
N THR A 337 14.75 15.08 -20.84
CA THR A 337 15.54 16.29 -21.06
C THR A 337 15.84 17.01 -19.73
N GLU A 338 14.82 17.23 -18.89
CA GLU A 338 15.02 17.83 -17.58
C GLU A 338 15.97 17.03 -16.68
N ARG A 339 15.98 15.69 -16.80
CA ARG A 339 16.89 14.83 -16.00
C ARG A 339 18.35 14.93 -16.41
N VAL A 340 18.61 15.16 -17.67
CA VAL A 340 19.99 15.26 -18.23
C VAL A 340 20.64 16.61 -17.88
N TYR A 341 19.85 17.69 -17.79
CA TYR A 341 20.33 19.04 -17.53
C TYR A 341 20.32 19.46 -16.06
N THR A 342 20.08 18.56 -15.11
CA THR A 342 19.86 18.88 -13.68
C THR A 342 21.10 18.82 -12.79
N HIS A 343 22.20 19.41 -13.21
CA HIS A 343 23.28 19.80 -12.28
C HIS A 343 23.15 21.28 -11.93
N LEU A 344 22.02 21.68 -11.32
CA LEU A 344 21.90 23.01 -10.73
C LEU A 344 22.77 23.05 -9.46
N ASP A 345 23.61 24.06 -9.38
CA ASP A 345 24.40 24.35 -8.20
C ASP A 345 23.50 24.66 -7.00
N VAL A 346 23.93 24.34 -5.81
CA VAL A 346 23.19 24.60 -4.59
C VAL A 346 22.88 26.08 -4.40
N ASP A 347 23.79 26.94 -4.80
CA ASP A 347 23.65 28.42 -4.74
C ASP A 347 22.45 28.90 -5.55
N THR A 348 22.25 28.37 -6.76
CA THR A 348 21.05 28.63 -7.58
C THR A 348 19.75 28.23 -6.89
N LEU A 349 19.76 27.10 -6.16
CA LEU A 349 18.61 26.66 -5.40
C LEU A 349 18.37 27.51 -4.15
N ILE A 350 19.44 28.01 -3.49
CA ILE A 350 19.34 28.94 -2.37
C ILE A 350 18.75 30.28 -2.85
N GLU A 351 19.23 30.81 -3.95
CA GLU A 351 18.63 32.00 -4.57
C GLU A 351 17.14 31.81 -4.88
N ALA A 352 16.77 30.63 -5.35
CA ALA A 352 15.38 30.30 -5.65
C ALA A 352 14.48 30.31 -4.39
N VAL A 353 14.93 29.69 -3.29
CA VAL A 353 14.14 29.65 -2.04
C VAL A 353 14.11 31.01 -1.35
N ASN A 354 15.11 31.84 -1.50
CA ASN A 354 15.16 33.20 -0.97
C ASN A 354 14.18 34.18 -1.65
N LYS A 355 13.65 33.83 -2.83
CA LYS A 355 12.58 34.60 -3.50
C LYS A 355 11.18 34.38 -2.91
N MET A 356 11.01 33.37 -2.03
CA MET A 356 9.71 33.12 -1.44
C MET A 356 9.24 34.26 -0.56
N TYR A 357 7.92 34.41 -0.47
CA TYR A 357 7.29 35.40 0.40
C TYR A 357 7.74 35.24 1.85
N VAL A 358 8.15 36.32 2.46
CA VAL A 358 8.46 36.48 3.90
C VAL A 358 7.73 37.75 4.37
N PRO A 359 7.09 37.77 5.57
CA PRO A 359 6.48 38.96 6.11
C PRO A 359 7.49 40.16 6.21
N ALA A 360 7.05 41.37 5.94
CA ALA A 360 7.89 42.56 6.00
C ALA A 360 8.56 42.82 7.37
N SER A 361 7.96 42.27 8.44
CA SER A 361 8.50 42.32 9.81
C SER A 361 9.71 41.40 10.04
N VAL A 362 9.96 40.48 9.11
CA VAL A 362 11.07 39.51 9.18
C VAL A 362 12.23 40.09 8.33
N LYS A 363 13.30 40.45 8.99
CA LYS A 363 14.55 40.80 8.32
C LYS A 363 15.30 39.50 8.03
N CYS A 364 15.51 39.19 6.78
CA CYS A 364 16.41 38.12 6.33
C CYS A 364 17.81 38.67 6.14
#